data_f4ee32abf8d9d6e175c870de95757f33
#
_entry.id   f4ee32abf8d9d6e175c870de95757f33
#
_cell.length_a   1.000
_cell.length_b   1.000
_cell.length_c   1.000
_cell.angle_alpha   90.00
_cell.angle_beta   90.00
_cell.angle_gamma   90.00
#
_symmetry.space_group_name_H-M   'P 1'
#
loop_
_entity.id
_entity.type
_entity.pdbx_description
1 polymer ?
#
loop_
_entity_poly.entity_id
_entity_poly.type
_entity_poly.pdbx_seq_one_letter_code
_entity_poly.pdbx_strand_id
1 'polypeptide(L)'
;MSPVPETIPETALRPGASSELLIAGPAGRLEALLTTPKQTPIGLCVVCHPHPLFGGTMANKVVWTLANAALKTGCRVVRFNFRGVGRSAGLFDDTLGETDDALAVIEALRATAPELPLVIAGFSFGAHVALKAASRTACAALVTIAPPMGRYLKTAEPPAHPQVPWLAVHSADDDTVSYAETRTAMMSYDPPPEFIHYDDAGHFFHGRLGELQAQVQVFLERVLRPA
;
A
#
# COMPACT_ATOMS: atom_id res chain seq x y z
N MET A 1 -8.35 -11.60 -28.80
CA MET A 1 -6.99 -11.04 -28.70
C MET A 1 -6.86 -10.52 -27.27
N SER A 2 -6.02 -11.15 -26.45
CA SER A 2 -5.70 -10.60 -25.12
C SER A 2 -5.00 -9.25 -25.32
N PRO A 3 -5.41 -8.19 -24.61
CA PRO A 3 -4.70 -6.91 -24.70
C PRO A 3 -3.26 -7.14 -24.26
N VAL A 4 -2.32 -6.66 -25.06
CA VAL A 4 -0.91 -6.58 -24.67
C VAL A 4 -0.87 -5.73 -23.38
N PRO A 5 -0.24 -6.18 -22.30
CA PRO A 5 -0.14 -5.37 -21.10
C PRO A 5 0.51 -4.03 -21.46
N GLU A 6 -0.18 -2.93 -21.14
CA GLU A 6 0.40 -1.59 -21.33
C GLU A 6 1.62 -1.50 -20.38
N THR A 7 2.80 -1.55 -20.97
CA THR A 7 4.07 -1.43 -20.25
C THR A 7 4.23 0.00 -19.76
N ILE A 8 4.73 0.16 -18.54
CA ILE A 8 5.11 1.48 -18.03
C ILE A 8 6.17 2.10 -18.95
N PRO A 9 5.95 3.30 -19.52
CA PRO A 9 6.84 3.86 -20.52
C PRO A 9 8.19 4.27 -19.90
N GLU A 10 9.28 4.15 -20.64
CA GLU A 10 10.62 4.50 -20.16
C GLU A 10 10.75 5.94 -19.66
N THR A 11 9.96 6.86 -20.23
CA THR A 11 9.93 8.26 -19.79
C THR A 11 9.49 8.42 -18.34
N ALA A 12 8.60 7.55 -17.86
CA ALA A 12 8.15 7.53 -16.46
C ALA A 12 9.20 6.93 -15.51
N LEU A 13 10.17 6.20 -16.04
CA LEU A 13 11.24 5.56 -15.28
C LEU A 13 12.47 6.44 -15.08
N ARG A 14 12.51 7.62 -15.70
CA ARG A 14 13.63 8.56 -15.58
C ARG A 14 13.80 9.07 -14.15
N PRO A 15 15.03 9.29 -13.69
CA PRO A 15 15.29 9.84 -12.36
C PRO A 15 14.53 11.14 -12.09
N GLY A 16 13.79 11.19 -10.97
CA GLY A 16 12.99 12.34 -10.55
C GLY A 16 11.67 12.52 -11.31
N ALA A 17 11.31 11.63 -12.23
CA ALA A 17 10.04 11.70 -12.94
C ALA A 17 8.85 11.42 -12.01
N SER A 18 7.74 12.14 -12.27
CA SER A 18 6.42 11.85 -11.71
C SER A 18 5.42 11.83 -12.86
N SER A 19 4.82 10.68 -13.13
CA SER A 19 4.02 10.44 -14.35
C SER A 19 2.67 9.84 -14.02
N GLU A 20 1.60 10.46 -14.52
CA GLU A 20 0.27 9.84 -14.55
C GLU A 20 0.24 8.72 -15.57
N LEU A 21 -0.35 7.59 -15.20
CA LEU A 21 -0.45 6.39 -16.00
C LEU A 21 -1.86 5.82 -15.96
N LEU A 22 -2.17 5.01 -16.96
CA LEU A 22 -3.29 4.09 -16.95
C LEU A 22 -2.71 2.66 -17.06
N ILE A 23 -2.73 1.92 -15.96
CA ILE A 23 -2.22 0.56 -15.88
C ILE A 23 -3.35 -0.41 -16.21
N ALA A 24 -3.08 -1.46 -16.98
CA ALA A 24 -4.06 -2.50 -17.25
C ALA A 24 -4.41 -3.26 -15.96
N GLY A 25 -5.68 -3.30 -15.59
CA GLY A 25 -6.21 -4.03 -14.46
C GLY A 25 -7.30 -5.03 -14.85
N PRO A 26 -7.74 -5.89 -13.92
CA PRO A 26 -8.70 -6.96 -14.23
C PRO A 26 -10.08 -6.46 -14.67
N ALA A 27 -10.53 -5.32 -14.13
CA ALA A 27 -11.81 -4.69 -14.47
C ALA A 27 -11.67 -3.57 -15.53
N GLY A 28 -10.50 -3.42 -16.12
CA GLY A 28 -10.14 -2.37 -17.07
C GLY A 28 -8.97 -1.53 -16.57
N ARG A 29 -8.77 -0.33 -17.14
CA ARG A 29 -7.62 0.51 -16.78
C ARG A 29 -7.73 1.08 -15.37
N LEU A 30 -6.60 1.13 -14.68
CA LEU A 30 -6.43 1.71 -13.35
C LEU A 30 -5.62 3.01 -13.44
N GLU A 31 -6.15 4.07 -12.89
CA GLU A 31 -5.46 5.36 -12.79
C GLU A 31 -4.35 5.27 -11.75
N ALA A 32 -3.15 5.64 -12.12
CA ALA A 32 -1.98 5.55 -11.27
C ALA A 32 -1.06 6.77 -11.42
N LEU A 33 -0.27 7.03 -10.38
CA LEU A 33 0.83 7.98 -10.37
C LEU A 33 2.10 7.26 -9.97
N LEU A 34 3.03 7.15 -10.93
CA LEU A 34 4.37 6.62 -10.71
C LEU A 34 5.33 7.76 -10.38
N THR A 35 6.10 7.63 -9.30
CA THR A 35 7.18 8.54 -8.95
C THR A 35 8.49 7.77 -8.83
N THR A 36 9.51 8.19 -9.59
CA THR A 36 10.85 7.60 -9.59
C THR A 36 11.79 8.51 -8.78
N PRO A 37 12.61 7.98 -7.85
CA PRO A 37 13.57 8.79 -7.10
C PRO A 37 14.62 9.40 -8.02
N LYS A 38 15.30 10.46 -7.56
CA LYS A 38 16.39 11.10 -8.33
C LYS A 38 17.64 10.24 -8.47
N GLN A 39 17.89 9.40 -7.47
CA GLN A 39 18.95 8.37 -7.48
C GLN A 39 18.45 7.06 -8.07
N THR A 40 19.37 6.14 -8.35
CA THR A 40 19.02 4.78 -8.77
C THR A 40 18.09 4.14 -7.74
N PRO A 41 16.94 3.61 -8.14
CA PRO A 41 16.02 2.94 -7.22
C PRO A 41 16.66 1.72 -6.55
N ILE A 42 16.43 1.57 -5.25
CA ILE A 42 16.86 0.40 -4.46
C ILE A 42 15.70 -0.52 -4.09
N GLY A 43 14.48 -0.16 -4.46
CA GLY A 43 13.27 -0.92 -4.21
C GLY A 43 12.09 -0.38 -5.00
N LEU A 44 11.00 -1.14 -4.96
CA LEU A 44 9.70 -0.81 -5.54
C LEU A 44 8.68 -0.67 -4.42
N CYS A 45 7.69 0.21 -4.56
CA CYS A 45 6.62 0.35 -3.58
C CYS A 45 5.27 0.59 -4.25
N VAL A 46 4.24 -0.18 -3.84
CA VAL A 46 2.85 0.05 -4.21
C VAL A 46 2.07 0.49 -2.98
N VAL A 47 1.29 1.57 -3.09
CA VAL A 47 0.52 2.13 -1.97
C VAL A 47 -0.96 2.11 -2.27
N CYS A 48 -1.73 1.40 -1.44
CA CYS A 48 -3.17 1.21 -1.51
C CYS A 48 -3.92 2.28 -0.69
N HIS A 49 -4.95 2.91 -1.30
CA HIS A 49 -5.70 4.00 -0.68
C HIS A 49 -6.88 3.52 0.21
N PRO A 50 -7.45 4.40 1.08
CA PRO A 50 -8.58 4.04 1.93
C PRO A 50 -9.86 3.79 1.14
N HIS A 51 -10.95 3.51 1.85
CA HIS A 51 -12.20 2.96 1.31
C HIS A 51 -12.79 3.77 0.14
N PRO A 52 -12.97 3.14 -1.04
CA PRO A 52 -13.46 3.81 -2.25
C PRO A 52 -14.77 4.57 -2.05
N LEU A 53 -15.78 3.93 -1.42
CA LEU A 53 -17.10 4.50 -1.24
C LEU A 53 -17.18 5.61 -0.18
N PHE A 54 -16.12 5.82 0.60
CA PHE A 54 -16.01 6.92 1.58
C PHE A 54 -15.03 8.01 1.13
N GLY A 55 -14.88 8.20 -0.18
CA GLY A 55 -14.04 9.26 -0.75
C GLY A 55 -12.54 8.94 -0.73
N GLY A 56 -12.18 7.67 -0.54
CA GLY A 56 -10.79 7.22 -0.63
C GLY A 56 -10.26 7.36 -2.05
N THR A 57 -9.05 7.95 -2.17
CA THR A 57 -8.33 8.10 -3.44
C THR A 57 -6.82 8.01 -3.20
N MET A 58 -6.05 7.83 -4.26
CA MET A 58 -4.58 7.85 -4.23
C MET A 58 -4.00 9.21 -3.79
N ALA A 59 -4.80 10.29 -3.74
CA ALA A 59 -4.41 11.62 -3.28
C ALA A 59 -4.57 11.81 -1.75
N ASN A 60 -5.09 10.82 -1.03
CA ASN A 60 -5.24 10.87 0.43
C ASN A 60 -3.89 11.20 1.11
N LYS A 61 -3.93 12.04 2.16
CA LYS A 61 -2.71 12.54 2.83
C LYS A 61 -1.87 11.42 3.46
N VAL A 62 -2.49 10.39 4.05
CA VAL A 62 -1.76 9.24 4.60
C VAL A 62 -1.11 8.43 3.48
N VAL A 63 -1.82 8.20 2.37
CA VAL A 63 -1.28 7.54 1.16
C VAL A 63 -0.07 8.31 0.61
N TRP A 64 -0.18 9.63 0.54
CA TRP A 64 0.91 10.50 0.11
C TRP A 64 2.11 10.42 1.08
N THR A 65 1.85 10.35 2.39
CA THR A 65 2.88 10.22 3.43
C THR A 65 3.64 8.90 3.30
N LEU A 66 2.93 7.79 3.09
CA LEU A 66 3.54 6.46 2.85
C LEU A 66 4.40 6.47 1.58
N ALA A 67 3.86 7.04 0.50
CA ALA A 67 4.58 7.16 -0.76
C ALA A 67 5.87 7.99 -0.61
N ASN A 68 5.82 9.10 0.14
CA ASN A 68 7.00 9.93 0.40
C ASN A 68 8.03 9.24 1.29
N ALA A 69 7.61 8.47 2.30
CA ALA A 69 8.53 7.68 3.10
C ALA A 69 9.31 6.70 2.21
N ALA A 70 8.60 5.93 1.37
CA ALA A 70 9.22 5.00 0.45
C ALA A 70 10.11 5.69 -0.59
N LEU A 71 9.68 6.83 -1.15
CA LEU A 71 10.48 7.60 -2.11
C LEU A 71 11.78 8.12 -1.49
N LYS A 72 11.74 8.64 -0.25
CA LYS A 72 12.91 9.11 0.49
C LYS A 72 13.88 7.97 0.83
N THR A 73 13.37 6.78 1.08
CA THR A 73 14.19 5.57 1.27
C THR A 73 14.89 5.15 -0.04
N GLY A 74 14.40 5.60 -1.20
CA GLY A 74 14.96 5.30 -2.52
C GLY A 74 14.10 4.34 -3.36
N CYS A 75 12.85 4.10 -3.00
CA CYS A 75 11.95 3.28 -3.81
C CYS A 75 11.40 4.06 -5.00
N ARG A 76 11.15 3.34 -6.11
CA ARG A 76 10.21 3.76 -7.14
C ARG A 76 8.80 3.44 -6.63
N VAL A 77 7.90 4.42 -6.64
CA VAL A 77 6.61 4.33 -5.94
C VAL A 77 5.45 4.50 -6.89
N VAL A 78 4.45 3.60 -6.80
CA VAL A 78 3.15 3.76 -7.44
C VAL A 78 2.07 3.97 -6.38
N ARG A 79 1.28 5.04 -6.54
CA ARG A 79 -0.04 5.21 -5.95
C ARG A 79 -1.07 5.05 -7.05
N PHE A 80 -2.18 4.42 -6.80
CA PHE A 80 -3.21 4.19 -7.81
C PHE A 80 -4.60 4.29 -7.21
N ASN A 81 -5.59 4.52 -8.04
CA ASN A 81 -7.00 4.47 -7.68
C ASN A 81 -7.55 3.07 -7.94
N PHE A 82 -8.18 2.47 -6.92
CA PHE A 82 -8.92 1.22 -7.08
C PHE A 82 -10.03 1.36 -8.10
N ARG A 83 -10.55 0.23 -8.57
CA ARG A 83 -11.71 0.17 -9.47
C ARG A 83 -12.85 1.07 -9.01
N GLY A 84 -13.50 1.75 -9.95
CA GLY A 84 -14.60 2.67 -9.68
C GLY A 84 -14.22 4.02 -9.07
N VAL A 85 -12.91 4.31 -8.88
CA VAL A 85 -12.42 5.57 -8.32
C VAL A 85 -11.68 6.38 -9.40
N GLY A 86 -11.99 7.67 -9.50
CA GLY A 86 -11.35 8.57 -10.46
C GLY A 86 -11.52 8.10 -11.90
N ARG A 87 -10.42 7.90 -12.61
CA ARG A 87 -10.41 7.36 -13.99
C ARG A 87 -10.27 5.84 -14.06
N SER A 88 -10.26 5.15 -12.92
CA SER A 88 -10.19 3.70 -12.88
C SER A 88 -11.51 3.07 -13.28
N ALA A 89 -11.44 2.07 -14.17
CA ALA A 89 -12.60 1.32 -14.62
C ALA A 89 -13.13 0.37 -13.54
N GLY A 90 -14.30 -0.21 -13.78
CA GLY A 90 -14.92 -1.20 -12.88
C GLY A 90 -15.77 -0.59 -11.78
N LEU A 91 -16.17 -1.42 -10.84
CA LEU A 91 -17.00 -1.08 -9.68
C LEU A 91 -16.38 -1.69 -8.43
N PHE A 92 -16.65 -1.07 -7.27
CA PHE A 92 -16.24 -1.57 -5.94
C PHE A 92 -16.69 -3.03 -5.72
N ASP A 93 -15.79 -3.88 -5.22
CA ASP A 93 -15.97 -5.32 -5.09
C ASP A 93 -15.50 -5.87 -3.71
N ASP A 94 -15.73 -5.08 -2.68
CA ASP A 94 -15.57 -5.44 -1.26
C ASP A 94 -14.26 -6.19 -0.93
N THR A 95 -13.12 -5.63 -1.33
CA THR A 95 -11.75 -6.12 -1.18
C THR A 95 -11.31 -7.22 -2.16
N LEU A 96 -12.22 -7.95 -2.80
CA LEU A 96 -11.84 -9.03 -3.72
C LEU A 96 -11.20 -8.45 -4.98
N GLY A 97 -11.95 -7.67 -5.70
CA GLY A 97 -11.46 -7.04 -6.90
C GLY A 97 -10.37 -6.01 -6.66
N GLU A 98 -10.44 -5.25 -5.56
CA GLU A 98 -9.39 -4.29 -5.20
C GLU A 98 -8.05 -4.98 -4.89
N THR A 99 -8.08 -6.21 -4.39
CA THR A 99 -6.87 -7.04 -4.22
C THR A 99 -6.29 -7.43 -5.58
N ASP A 100 -7.14 -7.82 -6.51
CA ASP A 100 -6.68 -8.16 -7.87
C ASP A 100 -6.17 -6.91 -8.62
N ASP A 101 -6.75 -5.72 -8.39
CA ASP A 101 -6.21 -4.45 -8.89
C ASP A 101 -4.81 -4.17 -8.34
N ALA A 102 -4.62 -4.34 -7.02
CA ALA A 102 -3.32 -4.16 -6.39
C ALA A 102 -2.27 -5.12 -6.97
N LEU A 103 -2.63 -6.38 -7.18
CA LEU A 103 -1.74 -7.37 -7.80
C LEU A 103 -1.37 -7.00 -9.24
N ALA A 104 -2.33 -6.50 -10.04
CA ALA A 104 -2.06 -6.04 -11.40
C ALA A 104 -1.07 -4.85 -11.42
N VAL A 105 -1.23 -3.89 -10.52
CA VAL A 105 -0.30 -2.76 -10.37
C VAL A 105 1.08 -3.22 -9.90
N ILE A 106 1.14 -4.18 -8.98
CA ILE A 106 2.38 -4.81 -8.51
C ILE A 106 3.14 -5.45 -9.67
N GLU A 107 2.46 -6.25 -10.48
CA GLU A 107 3.08 -6.92 -11.65
C GLU A 107 3.59 -5.91 -12.67
N ALA A 108 2.81 -4.86 -12.98
CA ALA A 108 3.25 -3.81 -13.89
C ALA A 108 4.48 -3.05 -13.38
N LEU A 109 4.53 -2.76 -12.06
CA LEU A 109 5.68 -2.09 -11.46
C LEU A 109 6.90 -3.02 -11.41
N ARG A 110 6.73 -4.28 -11.02
CA ARG A 110 7.79 -5.29 -10.94
C ARG A 110 8.45 -5.53 -12.31
N ALA A 111 7.68 -5.51 -13.39
CA ALA A 111 8.21 -5.64 -14.74
C ALA A 111 9.24 -4.54 -15.11
N THR A 112 9.25 -3.40 -14.41
CA THR A 112 10.22 -2.32 -14.65
C THR A 112 11.59 -2.55 -14.03
N ALA A 113 11.70 -3.43 -13.02
CA ALA A 113 12.94 -3.76 -12.31
C ALA A 113 12.70 -5.03 -11.44
N PRO A 114 12.67 -6.23 -12.07
CA PRO A 114 12.26 -7.47 -11.41
C PRO A 114 13.22 -7.91 -10.30
N GLU A 115 14.46 -7.42 -10.32
CA GLU A 115 15.50 -7.68 -9.33
C GLU A 115 15.33 -6.88 -8.03
N LEU A 116 14.55 -5.80 -8.05
CA LEU A 116 14.41 -4.93 -6.89
C LEU A 116 13.38 -5.47 -5.90
N PRO A 117 13.65 -5.35 -4.58
CA PRO A 117 12.72 -5.73 -3.53
C PRO A 117 11.43 -4.89 -3.60
N LEU A 118 10.28 -5.54 -3.44
CA LEU A 118 8.97 -4.92 -3.43
C LEU A 118 8.49 -4.66 -2.01
N VAL A 119 8.02 -3.45 -1.76
CA VAL A 119 7.25 -3.06 -0.58
C VAL A 119 5.78 -2.91 -0.97
N ILE A 120 4.88 -3.44 -0.15
CA ILE A 120 3.44 -3.20 -0.28
C ILE A 120 3.00 -2.38 0.93
N ALA A 121 2.27 -1.31 0.69
CA ALA A 121 1.80 -0.43 1.76
C ALA A 121 0.33 -0.07 1.56
N GLY A 122 -0.38 0.26 2.65
CA GLY A 122 -1.76 0.70 2.54
C GLY A 122 -2.28 1.40 3.79
N PHE A 123 -3.36 2.15 3.61
CA PHE A 123 -4.06 2.85 4.66
C PHE A 123 -5.52 2.41 4.75
N SER A 124 -6.00 2.14 5.97
CA SER A 124 -7.40 1.78 6.27
C SER A 124 -7.85 0.57 5.41
N PHE A 125 -8.91 0.66 4.64
CA PHE A 125 -9.32 -0.35 3.66
C PHE A 125 -8.14 -0.81 2.79
N GLY A 126 -7.33 0.13 2.29
CA GLY A 126 -6.14 -0.20 1.51
C GLY A 126 -5.07 -0.96 2.29
N ALA A 127 -5.00 -0.82 3.61
CA ALA A 127 -4.11 -1.62 4.45
C ALA A 127 -4.56 -3.09 4.50
N HIS A 128 -5.86 -3.34 4.56
CA HIS A 128 -6.41 -4.70 4.46
C HIS A 128 -6.17 -5.32 3.08
N VAL A 129 -6.39 -4.55 2.01
CA VAL A 129 -6.07 -4.98 0.63
C VAL A 129 -4.57 -5.26 0.48
N ALA A 130 -3.70 -4.41 1.03
CA ALA A 130 -2.25 -4.59 1.02
C ALA A 130 -1.83 -5.89 1.70
N LEU A 131 -2.43 -6.24 2.85
CA LEU A 131 -2.18 -7.51 3.54
C LEU A 131 -2.64 -8.70 2.69
N LYS A 132 -3.84 -8.65 2.08
CA LYS A 132 -4.32 -9.69 1.16
C LYS A 132 -3.41 -9.84 -0.07
N ALA A 133 -2.92 -8.75 -0.64
CA ALA A 133 -1.99 -8.80 -1.76
C ALA A 133 -0.64 -9.40 -1.33
N ALA A 134 -0.09 -8.99 -0.17
CA ALA A 134 1.17 -9.49 0.35
C ALA A 134 1.14 -11.00 0.69
N SER A 135 -0.03 -11.56 1.03
CA SER A 135 -0.19 -13.01 1.23
C SER A 135 -0.28 -13.81 -0.08
N ARG A 136 -0.43 -13.12 -1.24
CA ARG A 136 -0.60 -13.74 -2.57
C ARG A 136 0.57 -13.51 -3.52
N THR A 137 1.51 -12.64 -3.17
CA THR A 137 2.70 -12.35 -4.00
C THR A 137 3.95 -12.17 -3.14
N ALA A 138 5.12 -12.51 -3.69
CA ALA A 138 6.38 -12.26 -2.98
C ALA A 138 6.61 -10.75 -2.80
N CYS A 139 6.95 -10.34 -1.59
CA CYS A 139 7.39 -8.97 -1.27
C CYS A 139 8.49 -9.00 -0.22
N ALA A 140 9.18 -7.89 -0.05
CA ALA A 140 10.26 -7.74 0.93
C ALA A 140 9.78 -7.13 2.25
N ALA A 141 8.68 -6.38 2.22
CA ALA A 141 8.08 -5.78 3.41
C ALA A 141 6.61 -5.41 3.19
N LEU A 142 5.85 -5.37 4.29
CA LEU A 142 4.49 -4.87 4.34
C LEU A 142 4.38 -3.73 5.34
N VAL A 143 3.63 -2.66 4.99
CA VAL A 143 3.29 -1.53 5.87
C VAL A 143 1.79 -1.33 5.88
N THR A 144 1.15 -1.46 7.04
CA THR A 144 -0.31 -1.29 7.20
C THR A 144 -0.62 -0.19 8.21
N ILE A 145 -1.37 0.82 7.78
CA ILE A 145 -1.78 1.93 8.63
C ILE A 145 -3.29 1.84 8.88
N ALA A 146 -3.68 1.78 10.14
CA ALA A 146 -5.06 1.66 10.61
C ALA A 146 -5.88 0.56 9.87
N PRO A 147 -5.37 -0.70 9.77
CA PRO A 147 -6.05 -1.77 9.03
C PRO A 147 -7.35 -2.19 9.73
N PRO A 148 -8.51 -2.22 9.03
CA PRO A 148 -9.81 -2.57 9.61
C PRO A 148 -9.99 -4.09 9.76
N MET A 149 -9.25 -4.74 10.63
CA MET A 149 -9.23 -6.20 10.76
C MET A 149 -10.56 -6.79 11.25
N GLY A 150 -11.17 -6.23 12.30
CA GLY A 150 -12.42 -6.73 12.85
C GLY A 150 -13.60 -6.66 11.86
N ARG A 151 -13.71 -5.56 11.11
CA ARG A 151 -14.81 -5.34 10.17
C ARG A 151 -14.83 -6.33 9.01
N TYR A 152 -13.66 -6.65 8.44
CA TYR A 152 -13.54 -7.51 7.25
C TYR A 152 -13.30 -8.98 7.58
N LEU A 153 -13.05 -9.31 8.86
CA LEU A 153 -12.90 -10.69 9.32
C LEU A 153 -14.23 -11.39 9.65
N LYS A 154 -15.33 -10.65 9.78
CA LYS A 154 -16.63 -11.23 10.19
C LYS A 154 -17.23 -12.23 9.20
N THR A 155 -16.77 -12.20 7.95
CA THR A 155 -17.34 -13.02 6.86
C THR A 155 -16.32 -13.87 6.12
N ALA A 156 -15.02 -13.74 6.43
CA ALA A 156 -13.93 -14.47 5.76
C ALA A 156 -12.82 -14.79 6.75
N GLU A 157 -12.03 -15.82 6.46
CA GLU A 157 -10.80 -16.08 7.18
C GLU A 157 -9.84 -14.88 7.09
N PRO A 158 -9.10 -14.58 8.18
CA PRO A 158 -8.06 -13.55 8.12
C PRO A 158 -7.07 -13.87 6.98
N PRO A 159 -6.55 -12.84 6.28
CA PRO A 159 -5.49 -13.06 5.31
C PRO A 159 -4.32 -13.81 5.95
N ALA A 160 -3.69 -14.72 5.19
CA ALA A 160 -2.52 -15.44 5.68
C ALA A 160 -1.39 -14.47 6.02
N HIS A 161 -0.55 -14.83 7.00
CA HIS A 161 0.64 -14.06 7.34
C HIS A 161 1.58 -13.98 6.11
N PRO A 162 2.03 -12.79 5.70
CA PRO A 162 2.84 -12.62 4.48
C PRO A 162 4.28 -13.17 4.62
N GLN A 163 4.69 -13.59 5.84
CA GLN A 163 6.02 -14.15 6.16
C GLN A 163 7.18 -13.20 5.79
N VAL A 164 6.96 -11.90 5.93
CA VAL A 164 7.95 -10.83 5.69
C VAL A 164 7.95 -9.84 6.84
N PRO A 165 9.00 -9.02 6.99
CA PRO A 165 8.96 -7.88 7.90
C PRO A 165 7.70 -7.05 7.69
N TRP A 166 6.93 -6.84 8.76
CA TRP A 166 5.64 -6.18 8.70
C TRP A 166 5.54 -5.11 9.79
N LEU A 167 5.32 -3.86 9.38
CA LEU A 167 5.01 -2.73 10.24
C LEU A 167 3.51 -2.47 10.23
N ALA A 168 2.87 -2.49 11.39
CA ALA A 168 1.48 -2.07 11.57
C ALA A 168 1.42 -0.84 12.50
N VAL A 169 0.72 0.20 12.09
CA VAL A 169 0.57 1.44 12.87
C VAL A 169 -0.90 1.76 13.05
N HIS A 170 -1.31 2.12 14.27
CA HIS A 170 -2.69 2.48 14.59
C HIS A 170 -2.76 3.57 15.64
N SER A 171 -3.88 4.32 15.72
CA SER A 171 -4.15 5.25 16.80
C SER A 171 -5.15 4.67 17.80
N ALA A 172 -4.89 4.87 19.10
CA ALA A 172 -5.76 4.35 20.15
C ALA A 172 -7.12 5.07 20.21
N ASP A 173 -7.16 6.32 19.75
CA ASP A 173 -8.35 7.18 19.65
C ASP A 173 -9.01 7.13 18.25
N ASP A 174 -8.70 6.13 17.42
CA ASP A 174 -9.31 5.96 16.09
C ASP A 174 -10.82 5.68 16.23
N ASP A 175 -11.64 6.63 15.77
CA ASP A 175 -13.11 6.59 15.81
C ASP A 175 -13.74 5.84 14.61
N THR A 176 -12.94 5.47 13.63
CA THR A 176 -13.38 4.83 12.38
C THR A 176 -13.09 3.33 12.38
N VAL A 177 -11.90 2.95 12.84
CA VAL A 177 -11.44 1.55 12.91
C VAL A 177 -11.05 1.22 14.35
N SER A 178 -11.71 0.22 14.93
CA SER A 178 -11.48 -0.19 16.32
C SER A 178 -10.02 -0.60 16.56
N TYR A 179 -9.31 0.21 17.36
CA TYR A 179 -7.95 -0.11 17.80
C TYR A 179 -7.87 -1.45 18.51
N ALA A 180 -8.81 -1.72 19.43
CA ALA A 180 -8.80 -2.94 20.23
C ALA A 180 -8.99 -4.20 19.36
N GLU A 181 -9.92 -4.17 18.40
CA GLU A 181 -10.13 -5.28 17.47
C GLU A 181 -8.92 -5.49 16.58
N THR A 182 -8.37 -4.40 16.03
CA THR A 182 -7.18 -4.45 15.17
C THR A 182 -5.97 -4.99 15.93
N ARG A 183 -5.70 -4.46 17.12
CA ARG A 183 -4.57 -4.92 17.94
C ARG A 183 -4.70 -6.41 18.28
N THR A 184 -5.89 -6.87 18.66
CA THR A 184 -6.15 -8.29 18.97
C THR A 184 -5.85 -9.17 17.75
N ALA A 185 -6.35 -8.78 16.58
CA ALA A 185 -6.13 -9.53 15.34
C ALA A 185 -4.65 -9.52 14.93
N MET A 186 -3.95 -8.37 15.05
CA MET A 186 -2.53 -8.28 14.71
C MET A 186 -1.66 -9.14 15.61
N MET A 187 -1.96 -9.20 16.92
CA MET A 187 -1.21 -10.01 17.88
C MET A 187 -1.51 -11.51 17.77
N SER A 188 -2.50 -11.93 16.99
CA SER A 188 -2.78 -13.35 16.72
C SER A 188 -1.95 -13.94 15.58
N TYR A 189 -1.25 -13.12 14.81
CA TYR A 189 -0.30 -13.62 13.81
C TYR A 189 0.99 -14.13 14.48
N ASP A 190 1.65 -15.09 13.86
CA ASP A 190 2.92 -15.65 14.31
C ASP A 190 3.96 -15.63 13.17
N PRO A 191 5.03 -14.83 13.28
CA PRO A 191 5.25 -13.79 14.32
C PRO A 191 4.29 -12.61 14.15
N PRO A 192 3.97 -11.87 15.24
CA PRO A 192 3.16 -10.66 15.12
C PRO A 192 3.94 -9.56 14.38
N PRO A 193 3.23 -8.61 13.73
CA PRO A 193 3.90 -7.44 13.13
C PRO A 193 4.58 -6.57 14.20
N GLU A 194 5.58 -5.79 13.78
CA GLU A 194 6.03 -4.65 14.58
C GLU A 194 4.87 -3.66 14.69
N PHE A 195 4.29 -3.54 15.90
CA PHE A 195 3.07 -2.77 16.12
C PHE A 195 3.37 -1.47 16.85
N ILE A 196 3.19 -0.35 16.16
CA ILE A 196 3.32 1.00 16.71
C ILE A 196 1.94 1.60 16.93
N HIS A 197 1.70 2.18 18.11
CA HIS A 197 0.47 2.91 18.36
C HIS A 197 0.74 4.38 18.71
N TYR A 198 -0.24 5.21 18.40
CA TYR A 198 -0.37 6.60 18.84
C TYR A 198 -1.54 6.69 19.80
N ASP A 199 -1.44 7.56 20.81
CA ASP A 199 -2.55 7.77 21.74
C ASP A 199 -3.61 8.71 21.17
N ASP A 200 -3.20 9.70 20.33
CA ASP A 200 -3.99 10.87 19.95
C ASP A 200 -3.79 11.31 18.48
N ALA A 201 -3.74 10.38 17.54
CA ALA A 201 -3.55 10.70 16.12
C ALA A 201 -4.84 10.63 15.29
N GLY A 202 -5.89 10.01 15.82
CA GLY A 202 -7.13 9.71 15.11
C GLY A 202 -6.91 8.83 13.89
N HIS A 203 -8.00 8.58 13.14
CA HIS A 203 -7.92 7.72 11.96
C HIS A 203 -6.97 8.24 10.87
N PHE A 204 -6.94 9.56 10.66
CA PHE A 204 -6.19 10.20 9.57
C PHE A 204 -4.82 10.74 9.97
N PHE A 205 -4.36 10.48 11.18
CA PHE A 205 -3.07 10.93 11.71
C PHE A 205 -2.85 12.44 11.58
N HIS A 206 -3.90 13.23 11.84
CA HIS A 206 -3.84 14.69 11.77
C HIS A 206 -2.82 15.23 12.79
N GLY A 207 -1.92 16.10 12.32
CA GLY A 207 -0.83 16.65 13.15
C GLY A 207 0.34 15.67 13.38
N ARG A 208 0.22 14.38 13.03
CA ARG A 208 1.23 13.33 13.25
C ARG A 208 1.81 12.74 11.97
N LEU A 209 1.43 13.23 10.78
CA LEU A 209 1.89 12.70 9.49
C LEU A 209 3.41 12.73 9.32
N GLY A 210 4.09 13.74 9.90
CA GLY A 210 5.56 13.82 9.87
C GLY A 210 6.23 12.71 10.69
N GLU A 211 5.69 12.42 11.87
CA GLU A 211 6.16 11.32 12.72
C GLU A 211 5.90 9.96 12.06
N LEU A 212 4.69 9.76 11.52
CA LEU A 212 4.33 8.56 10.75
C LEU A 212 5.30 8.33 9.60
N GLN A 213 5.60 9.40 8.81
CA GLN A 213 6.56 9.31 7.70
C GLN A 213 7.94 8.86 8.19
N ALA A 214 8.44 9.44 9.28
CA ALA A 214 9.75 9.11 9.83
C ALA A 214 9.82 7.65 10.31
N GLN A 215 8.79 7.16 11.01
CA GLN A 215 8.72 5.76 11.47
C GLN A 215 8.71 4.77 10.30
N VAL A 216 7.87 5.02 9.28
CA VAL A 216 7.83 4.18 8.08
C VAL A 216 9.18 4.21 7.35
N GLN A 217 9.82 5.38 7.25
CA GLN A 217 11.12 5.50 6.61
C GLN A 217 12.19 4.69 7.35
N VAL A 218 12.29 4.78 8.68
CA VAL A 218 13.23 4.01 9.51
C VAL A 218 13.02 2.50 9.32
N PHE A 219 11.76 2.05 9.33
CA PHE A 219 11.44 0.65 9.07
C PHE A 219 11.92 0.20 7.69
N LEU A 220 11.61 0.95 6.63
CA LEU A 220 11.99 0.62 5.26
C LEU A 220 13.51 0.67 5.04
N GLU A 221 14.23 1.61 5.64
CA GLU A 221 15.70 1.69 5.58
C GLU A 221 16.33 0.42 6.18
N ARG A 222 15.82 -0.05 7.32
CA ARG A 222 16.29 -1.28 7.96
C ARG A 222 16.05 -2.52 7.09
N VAL A 223 14.93 -2.59 6.39
CA VAL A 223 14.57 -3.78 5.59
C VAL A 223 15.26 -3.78 4.22
N LEU A 224 15.35 -2.62 3.56
CA LEU A 224 15.86 -2.51 2.20
C LEU A 224 17.39 -2.32 2.13
N ARG A 225 18.01 -1.93 3.24
CA ARG A 225 19.47 -1.75 3.37
C ARG A 225 19.96 -2.51 4.59
N PRO A 226 19.90 -3.85 4.59
CA PRO A 226 20.51 -4.60 5.68
C PRO A 226 22.00 -4.31 5.73
N ALA A 227 22.54 -4.17 6.96
CA ALA A 227 23.94 -3.84 7.22
C ALA A 227 24.90 -4.92 6.69
#